data_ae015e6192d53875e22ed59b4a232268
#
_entry.id   ae015e6192d53875e22ed59b4a232268
#
_cell.length_a   1.000
_cell.length_b   1.000
_cell.length_c   1.000
_cell.angle_alpha   90.00
_cell.angle_beta   90.00
_cell.angle_gamma   90.00
#
_symmetry.space_group_name_H-M   'P 1'
#
loop_
_entity.id
_entity.type
_entity.pdbx_description
1 polymer ?
#
loop_
_entity_poly.entity_id
_entity_poly.type
_entity_poly.pdbx_seq_one_letter_code
_entity_poly.pdbx_strand_id
1 'polypeptide(L)'
;NINKQTNRIFFEENGNGIPLVCLHTAGSDSRQFRHLLNSKEITENYRVIAFDLPWHGKSDPPANHMEIEYKLTTKSYMNIIINFCKALNLKNPVVIGCSMGGRIALHLALKHSNFFKAVIALEGADKLEPYYDLSWLNRPDVHGGEIQAAYVSSQIAPQTNKKNRDEILWHYKQGGTGVFK
;
A
#
# COMPACT_ATOMS: atom_id res chain seq x y z
N ASN A 1 -10.17 -0.53 14.73
CA ASN A 1 -9.52 -1.56 15.56
C ASN A 1 -9.23 -2.78 14.71
N ILE A 2 -7.96 -3.09 14.51
CA ILE A 2 -7.51 -4.30 13.82
C ILE A 2 -7.12 -5.29 14.92
N ASN A 3 -7.72 -6.50 14.92
CA ASN A 3 -7.48 -7.53 15.95
C ASN A 3 -7.62 -7.03 17.40
N LYS A 4 -8.60 -6.15 17.69
CA LYS A 4 -8.83 -5.48 18.98
C LYS A 4 -7.75 -4.44 19.38
N GLN A 5 -6.78 -4.15 18.51
CA GLN A 5 -5.81 -3.09 18.71
C GLN A 5 -6.22 -1.82 17.99
N THR A 6 -6.00 -0.67 18.61
CA THR A 6 -6.16 0.64 17.99
C THR A 6 -4.86 0.97 17.26
N ASN A 7 -4.94 1.22 15.97
CA ASN A 7 -3.78 1.65 15.17
C ASN A 7 -4.08 3.05 14.62
N ARG A 8 -3.11 3.93 14.72
CA ARG A 8 -3.15 5.21 14.02
C ARG A 8 -2.71 4.98 12.58
N ILE A 9 -3.62 5.22 11.64
CA ILE A 9 -3.37 5.09 10.21
C ILE A 9 -3.26 6.49 9.62
N PHE A 10 -2.12 6.76 8.98
CA PHE A 10 -1.94 7.97 8.19
C PHE A 10 -2.63 7.81 6.83
N PHE A 11 -3.30 8.85 6.38
CA PHE A 11 -3.83 8.94 5.02
C PHE A 11 -3.84 10.39 4.54
N GLU A 12 -3.84 10.55 3.23
CA GLU A 12 -4.06 11.80 2.53
C GLU A 12 -5.26 11.65 1.62
N GLU A 13 -6.03 12.71 1.47
CA GLU A 13 -7.18 12.70 0.57
C GLU A 13 -7.33 14.02 -0.17
N ASN A 14 -7.89 13.95 -1.36
CA ASN A 14 -8.26 15.12 -2.15
C ASN A 14 -9.43 14.80 -3.09
N GLY A 15 -10.19 15.84 -3.43
CA GLY A 15 -11.33 15.75 -4.32
C GLY A 15 -12.65 15.38 -3.63
N ASN A 16 -13.69 15.28 -4.44
CA ASN A 16 -15.06 14.97 -4.03
C ASN A 16 -15.65 13.94 -4.98
N GLY A 17 -16.72 13.26 -4.54
CA GLY A 17 -17.43 12.28 -5.36
C GLY A 17 -17.19 10.84 -4.93
N ILE A 18 -16.98 9.93 -5.90
CA ILE A 18 -16.87 8.50 -5.62
C ILE A 18 -15.55 8.24 -4.84
N PRO A 19 -15.61 7.59 -3.65
CA PRO A 19 -14.40 7.27 -2.93
C PRO A 19 -13.49 6.33 -3.75
N LEU A 20 -12.22 6.72 -3.95
CA LEU A 20 -11.18 5.94 -4.60
C LEU A 20 -10.09 5.63 -3.59
N VAL A 21 -10.10 4.41 -3.07
CA VAL A 21 -9.14 3.96 -2.06
C VAL A 21 -7.91 3.36 -2.74
N CYS A 22 -6.74 3.92 -2.46
CA CYS A 22 -5.47 3.58 -3.08
C CYS A 22 -4.62 2.70 -2.18
N LEU A 23 -4.18 1.54 -2.69
CA LEU A 23 -3.40 0.52 -1.97
C LEU A 23 -1.98 0.45 -2.54
N HIS A 24 -1.01 0.90 -1.76
CA HIS A 24 0.39 0.95 -2.18
C HIS A 24 1.05 -0.45 -2.27
N THR A 25 2.16 -0.52 -2.97
CA THR A 25 3.00 -1.72 -3.08
C THR A 25 3.82 -1.96 -1.80
N ALA A 26 4.38 -3.17 -1.66
CA ALA A 26 5.24 -3.52 -0.54
C ALA A 26 6.42 -2.54 -0.41
N GLY A 27 6.73 -2.10 0.81
CA GLY A 27 7.83 -1.19 1.11
C GLY A 27 7.63 0.27 0.68
N SER A 28 6.53 0.60 0.01
CA SER A 28 6.14 1.96 -0.35
C SER A 28 5.10 2.51 0.65
N ASP A 29 4.45 3.63 0.32
CA ASP A 29 3.42 4.28 1.11
C ASP A 29 2.46 5.09 0.24
N SER A 30 1.56 5.87 0.86
CA SER A 30 0.53 6.69 0.19
C SER A 30 1.08 7.61 -0.89
N ARG A 31 2.35 8.06 -0.78
CA ARG A 31 3.00 8.93 -1.76
C ARG A 31 3.11 8.30 -3.16
N GLN A 32 2.96 6.99 -3.28
CA GLN A 32 2.85 6.32 -4.59
C GLN A 32 1.72 6.91 -5.43
N PHE A 33 0.65 7.37 -4.80
CA PHE A 33 -0.55 7.88 -5.46
C PHE A 33 -0.63 9.42 -5.52
N ARG A 34 0.49 10.13 -5.25
CA ARG A 34 0.54 11.60 -5.26
C ARG A 34 0.06 12.24 -6.56
N HIS A 35 0.27 11.56 -7.69
CA HIS A 35 -0.19 12.07 -8.99
C HIS A 35 -1.71 11.98 -9.13
N LEU A 36 -2.35 10.94 -8.60
CA LEU A 36 -3.82 10.85 -8.56
C LEU A 36 -4.40 11.90 -7.62
N LEU A 37 -3.81 12.06 -6.42
CA LEU A 37 -4.22 13.07 -5.44
C LEU A 37 -4.12 14.51 -5.98
N ASN A 38 -3.21 14.78 -6.91
CA ASN A 38 -3.00 16.12 -7.46
C ASN A 38 -3.56 16.30 -8.88
N SER A 39 -4.21 15.30 -9.46
CA SER A 39 -4.86 15.41 -10.76
C SER A 39 -6.26 16.00 -10.64
N LYS A 40 -6.48 17.19 -11.20
CA LYS A 40 -7.82 17.81 -11.27
C LYS A 40 -8.83 16.90 -11.98
N GLU A 41 -8.43 16.32 -13.09
CA GLU A 41 -9.27 15.41 -13.89
C GLU A 41 -9.83 14.24 -13.05
N ILE A 42 -9.03 13.73 -12.13
CA ILE A 42 -9.45 12.64 -11.24
C ILE A 42 -10.25 13.20 -10.05
N THR A 43 -9.74 14.25 -9.39
CA THR A 43 -10.31 14.76 -8.13
C THR A 43 -11.64 15.52 -8.31
N GLU A 44 -11.98 15.92 -9.53
CA GLU A 44 -13.31 16.45 -9.84
C GLU A 44 -14.42 15.39 -9.74
N ASN A 45 -14.09 14.11 -9.94
CA ASN A 45 -15.06 13.01 -9.96
C ASN A 45 -14.88 12.00 -8.83
N TYR A 46 -13.69 11.96 -8.24
CA TYR A 46 -13.31 11.01 -7.20
C TYR A 46 -12.78 11.72 -5.95
N ARG A 47 -13.21 11.23 -4.78
CA ARG A 47 -12.51 11.48 -3.53
C ARG A 47 -11.37 10.46 -3.43
N VAL A 48 -10.17 10.86 -3.86
CA VAL A 48 -8.98 10.02 -3.81
C VAL A 48 -8.48 9.93 -2.38
N ILE A 49 -8.28 8.73 -1.87
CA ILE A 49 -7.86 8.45 -0.50
C ILE A 49 -6.70 7.47 -0.54
N ALA A 50 -5.50 7.92 -0.23
CA ALA A 50 -4.29 7.10 -0.16
C ALA A 50 -3.85 6.98 1.30
N PHE A 51 -3.72 5.76 1.82
CA PHE A 51 -3.34 5.51 3.21
C PHE A 51 -2.09 4.63 3.29
N ASP A 52 -1.36 4.78 4.37
CA ASP A 52 -0.21 3.93 4.70
C ASP A 52 -0.67 2.71 5.50
N LEU A 53 -0.27 1.52 5.07
CA LEU A 53 -0.47 0.31 5.88
C LEU A 53 0.27 0.44 7.23
N PRO A 54 -0.17 -0.27 8.28
CA PRO A 54 0.65 -0.43 9.48
C PRO A 54 2.08 -0.83 9.13
N TRP A 55 3.08 -0.29 9.83
CA TRP A 55 4.52 -0.47 9.57
C TRP A 55 5.05 0.21 8.29
N HIS A 56 4.25 0.98 7.60
CA HIS A 56 4.65 1.72 6.40
C HIS A 56 4.47 3.22 6.60
N GLY A 57 5.32 3.98 5.95
CA GLY A 57 5.22 5.43 5.87
C GLY A 57 5.07 6.11 7.24
N LYS A 58 3.95 6.80 7.44
CA LYS A 58 3.61 7.57 8.66
C LYS A 58 2.56 6.87 9.54
N SER A 59 2.16 5.64 9.22
CA SER A 59 1.26 4.84 10.04
C SER A 59 2.02 4.17 11.18
N ASP A 60 1.39 4.11 12.37
CA ASP A 60 2.02 3.48 13.52
C ASP A 60 2.11 1.95 13.33
N PRO A 61 3.22 1.34 13.77
CA PRO A 61 3.26 -0.09 14.00
C PRO A 61 2.42 -0.46 15.24
N PRO A 62 2.10 -1.74 15.47
CA PRO A 62 1.49 -2.19 16.73
C PRO A 62 2.34 -1.81 17.94
N ALA A 63 1.69 -1.64 19.11
CA ALA A 63 2.36 -1.21 20.34
C ALA A 63 3.55 -2.10 20.76
N ASN A 64 3.48 -3.40 20.44
CA ASN A 64 4.54 -4.37 20.74
C ASN A 64 5.44 -4.68 19.54
N HIS A 65 5.59 -3.76 18.61
CA HIS A 65 6.31 -3.97 17.34
C HIS A 65 7.78 -4.40 17.51
N MET A 66 8.41 -4.06 18.62
CA MET A 66 9.79 -4.48 18.92
C MET A 66 9.90 -5.96 19.29
N GLU A 67 8.79 -6.58 19.70
CA GLU A 67 8.71 -7.97 20.18
C GLU A 67 8.13 -8.93 19.15
N ILE A 68 7.56 -8.41 18.06
CA ILE A 68 6.88 -9.19 17.04
C ILE A 68 7.49 -8.98 15.67
N GLU A 69 7.41 -10.01 14.85
CA GLU A 69 7.78 -9.92 13.46
C GLU A 69 6.62 -9.36 12.61
N TYR A 70 6.94 -8.50 11.64
CA TYR A 70 5.94 -8.07 10.68
C TYR A 70 5.35 -9.28 9.92
N LYS A 71 4.04 -9.36 9.91
CA LYS A 71 3.32 -10.41 9.18
C LYS A 71 2.01 -9.88 8.60
N LEU A 72 1.93 -9.82 7.29
CA LEU A 72 0.73 -9.42 6.57
C LEU A 72 0.13 -10.61 5.82
N THR A 73 -0.95 -11.16 6.35
CA THR A 73 -1.71 -12.20 5.65
C THR A 73 -2.78 -11.57 4.75
N THR A 74 -3.21 -12.29 3.70
CA THR A 74 -4.33 -11.88 2.84
C THR A 74 -5.57 -11.50 3.66
N LYS A 75 -5.92 -12.31 4.67
CA LYS A 75 -7.08 -12.04 5.54
C LYS A 75 -6.90 -10.77 6.37
N SER A 76 -5.74 -10.58 6.99
CA SER A 76 -5.48 -9.37 7.80
C SER A 76 -5.48 -8.12 6.93
N TYR A 77 -4.91 -8.18 5.73
CA TYR A 77 -4.87 -7.04 4.83
C TYR A 77 -6.29 -6.65 4.36
N MET A 78 -7.11 -7.60 3.92
CA MET A 78 -8.51 -7.30 3.58
C MET A 78 -9.25 -6.66 4.76
N ASN A 79 -9.05 -7.17 5.98
CA ASN A 79 -9.69 -6.60 7.19
C ASN A 79 -9.22 -5.16 7.46
N ILE A 80 -7.93 -4.85 7.27
CA ILE A 80 -7.41 -3.49 7.40
C ILE A 80 -8.17 -2.55 6.45
N ILE A 81 -8.27 -2.91 5.17
CA ILE A 81 -8.93 -2.09 4.14
C ILE A 81 -10.41 -1.88 4.47
N ILE A 82 -11.13 -2.95 4.81
CA ILE A 82 -12.56 -2.87 5.13
C ILE A 82 -12.80 -2.02 6.37
N ASN A 83 -11.99 -2.20 7.42
CA ASN A 83 -12.10 -1.42 8.65
C ASN A 83 -11.76 0.06 8.43
N PHE A 84 -10.75 0.34 7.61
CA PHE A 84 -10.40 1.70 7.20
C PHE A 84 -11.58 2.36 6.45
N CYS A 85 -12.15 1.69 5.46
CA CYS A 85 -13.32 2.18 4.73
C CYS A 85 -14.52 2.44 5.66
N LYS A 86 -14.77 1.53 6.61
CA LYS A 86 -15.84 1.69 7.61
C LYS A 86 -15.59 2.86 8.55
N ALA A 87 -14.35 3.06 9.01
CA ALA A 87 -14.00 4.16 9.89
C ALA A 87 -14.22 5.53 9.24
N LEU A 88 -14.02 5.62 7.93
CA LEU A 88 -14.28 6.83 7.13
C LEU A 88 -15.72 6.89 6.57
N ASN A 89 -16.60 5.94 6.93
CA ASN A 89 -17.98 5.84 6.43
C ASN A 89 -18.10 5.83 4.90
N LEU A 90 -17.10 5.23 4.20
CA LEU A 90 -17.11 5.15 2.73
C LEU A 90 -18.20 4.22 2.24
N LYS A 91 -19.00 4.69 1.29
CA LYS A 91 -20.09 3.93 0.67
C LYS A 91 -19.68 3.47 -0.73
N ASN A 92 -19.72 2.16 -0.96
CA ASN A 92 -19.38 1.55 -2.26
C ASN A 92 -18.09 2.14 -2.88
N PRO A 93 -16.94 2.11 -2.17
CA PRO A 93 -15.73 2.69 -2.71
C PRO A 93 -15.22 1.92 -3.92
N VAL A 94 -14.52 2.62 -4.82
CA VAL A 94 -13.62 2.01 -5.80
C VAL A 94 -12.29 1.75 -5.10
N VAL A 95 -11.67 0.62 -5.40
CA VAL A 95 -10.32 0.29 -4.91
C VAL A 95 -9.36 0.23 -6.10
N ILE A 96 -8.22 0.88 -5.98
CA ILE A 96 -7.08 0.74 -6.90
C ILE A 96 -5.85 0.30 -6.11
N GLY A 97 -5.15 -0.71 -6.59
CA GLY A 97 -3.92 -1.18 -5.95
C GLY A 97 -2.87 -1.60 -6.96
N CYS A 98 -1.60 -1.48 -6.56
CA CYS A 98 -0.46 -1.87 -7.38
C CYS A 98 0.33 -3.00 -6.69
N SER A 99 0.80 -4.00 -7.45
CA SER A 99 1.60 -5.12 -6.96
C SER A 99 0.93 -5.83 -5.78
N MET A 100 1.45 -5.78 -4.57
CA MET A 100 0.82 -6.31 -3.35
C MET A 100 -0.60 -5.72 -3.15
N GLY A 101 -0.77 -4.41 -3.38
CA GLY A 101 -2.07 -3.73 -3.37
C GLY A 101 -2.99 -4.21 -4.49
N GLY A 102 -2.44 -4.49 -5.68
CA GLY A 102 -3.18 -5.08 -6.80
C GLY A 102 -3.65 -6.50 -6.51
N ARG A 103 -2.79 -7.31 -5.91
CA ARG A 103 -3.15 -8.67 -5.49
C ARG A 103 -4.30 -8.67 -4.48
N ILE A 104 -4.22 -7.85 -3.44
CA ILE A 104 -5.29 -7.80 -2.45
C ILE A 104 -6.59 -7.26 -3.03
N ALA A 105 -6.52 -6.35 -4.01
CA ALA A 105 -7.68 -5.85 -4.73
C ALA A 105 -8.45 -6.98 -5.43
N LEU A 106 -7.76 -7.94 -6.06
CA LEU A 106 -8.40 -9.13 -6.65
C LEU A 106 -9.10 -9.98 -5.58
N HIS A 107 -8.48 -10.19 -4.42
CA HIS A 107 -9.11 -10.92 -3.32
C HIS A 107 -10.34 -10.19 -2.74
N LEU A 108 -10.32 -8.85 -2.70
CA LEU A 108 -11.47 -8.05 -2.30
C LEU A 108 -12.62 -8.21 -3.29
N ALA A 109 -12.34 -8.22 -4.59
CA ALA A 109 -13.35 -8.46 -5.63
C ALA A 109 -14.02 -9.83 -5.46
N LEU A 110 -13.22 -10.87 -5.17
CA LEU A 110 -13.74 -12.23 -4.99
C LEU A 110 -14.55 -12.41 -3.70
N LYS A 111 -14.08 -11.85 -2.59
CA LYS A 111 -14.63 -12.18 -1.26
C LYS A 111 -15.55 -11.11 -0.68
N HIS A 112 -15.51 -9.90 -1.22
CA HIS A 112 -16.24 -8.74 -0.73
C HIS A 112 -16.84 -7.90 -1.87
N SER A 113 -17.28 -8.54 -2.96
CA SER A 113 -17.81 -7.88 -4.17
C SER A 113 -18.93 -6.88 -3.88
N ASN A 114 -19.79 -7.17 -2.91
CA ASN A 114 -20.91 -6.29 -2.53
C ASN A 114 -20.46 -5.03 -1.75
N PHE A 115 -19.21 -4.98 -1.27
CA PHE A 115 -18.69 -3.84 -0.51
C PHE A 115 -18.09 -2.76 -1.42
N PHE A 116 -17.57 -3.15 -2.57
CA PHE A 116 -16.86 -2.27 -3.49
C PHE A 116 -17.65 -2.04 -4.77
N LYS A 117 -17.64 -0.79 -5.26
CA LYS A 117 -18.24 -0.44 -6.56
C LYS A 117 -17.44 -1.01 -7.73
N ALA A 118 -16.14 -0.95 -7.65
CA ALA A 118 -15.20 -1.49 -8.62
C ALA A 118 -13.83 -1.74 -8.01
N VAL A 119 -13.05 -2.55 -8.69
CA VAL A 119 -11.68 -2.91 -8.30
C VAL A 119 -10.76 -2.75 -9.51
N ILE A 120 -9.63 -2.06 -9.33
CA ILE A 120 -8.59 -1.86 -10.32
C ILE A 120 -7.30 -2.47 -9.77
N ALA A 121 -6.87 -3.58 -10.37
CA ALA A 121 -5.65 -4.28 -9.97
C ALA A 121 -4.54 -4.01 -10.98
N LEU A 122 -3.50 -3.29 -10.57
CA LEU A 122 -2.33 -2.99 -11.39
C LEU A 122 -1.19 -3.91 -10.95
N GLU A 123 -0.56 -4.58 -11.92
CA GLU A 123 0.59 -5.48 -11.68
C GLU A 123 0.33 -6.51 -10.58
N GLY A 124 -0.93 -6.89 -10.39
CA GLY A 124 -1.38 -7.86 -9.40
C GLY A 124 -1.66 -9.20 -10.04
N ALA A 125 -1.28 -10.28 -9.35
CA ALA A 125 -1.65 -11.63 -9.69
C ALA A 125 -2.23 -12.33 -8.47
N ASP A 126 -3.21 -13.21 -8.66
CA ASP A 126 -3.78 -14.01 -7.57
C ASP A 126 -2.73 -14.97 -6.99
N LYS A 127 -1.95 -15.59 -7.86
CA LYS A 127 -0.91 -16.56 -7.52
C LYS A 127 0.41 -16.15 -8.14
N LEU A 128 1.45 -16.13 -7.31
CA LEU A 128 2.82 -15.93 -7.76
C LEU A 128 3.54 -17.28 -7.71
N GLU A 129 3.76 -17.89 -8.85
CA GLU A 129 4.59 -19.08 -8.98
C GLU A 129 5.46 -19.00 -10.24
N PRO A 130 6.75 -19.33 -10.12
CA PRO A 130 7.45 -19.59 -8.88
C PRO A 130 7.51 -18.35 -7.98
N TYR A 131 7.34 -18.54 -6.66
CA TYR A 131 7.43 -17.44 -5.70
C TYR A 131 8.87 -16.90 -5.65
N TYR A 132 9.01 -15.59 -5.75
CA TYR A 132 10.31 -14.95 -5.58
C TYR A 132 10.66 -14.93 -4.10
N ASP A 133 11.76 -15.57 -3.74
CA ASP A 133 12.32 -15.41 -2.40
C ASP A 133 12.95 -14.02 -2.28
N LEU A 134 12.29 -13.15 -1.57
CA LEU A 134 12.75 -11.79 -1.25
C LEU A 134 13.27 -11.67 0.19
N SER A 135 13.46 -12.79 0.89
CA SER A 135 13.93 -12.80 2.28
C SER A 135 15.29 -12.12 2.45
N TRP A 136 16.15 -12.15 1.41
CA TRP A 136 17.43 -11.47 1.36
C TRP A 136 17.32 -9.92 1.45
N LEU A 137 16.15 -9.34 1.17
CA LEU A 137 15.87 -7.91 1.38
C LEU A 137 15.68 -7.58 2.87
N ASN A 138 15.44 -8.59 3.70
CA ASN A 138 15.23 -8.41 5.13
C ASN A 138 16.57 -8.53 5.87
N ARG A 139 17.35 -7.46 5.85
CA ARG A 139 18.69 -7.36 6.42
C ARG A 139 18.63 -6.57 7.74
N PRO A 140 18.57 -7.25 8.91
CA PRO A 140 18.56 -6.56 10.20
C PRO A 140 19.91 -5.91 10.57
N ASP A 141 20.98 -6.30 9.89
CA ASP A 141 22.35 -5.80 10.07
C ASP A 141 22.63 -4.49 9.32
N VAL A 142 21.74 -4.10 8.41
CA VAL A 142 21.80 -2.83 7.69
C VAL A 142 20.43 -2.18 7.71
N HIS A 143 20.35 -0.88 7.41
CA HIS A 143 19.07 -0.22 7.29
C HIS A 143 18.26 -0.84 6.14
N GLY A 144 17.14 -1.49 6.47
CA GLY A 144 16.35 -2.28 5.50
C GLY A 144 15.91 -1.49 4.27
N GLY A 145 15.54 -0.22 4.45
CA GLY A 145 15.12 0.66 3.37
C GLY A 145 16.21 0.93 2.33
N GLU A 146 17.50 0.88 2.68
CA GLU A 146 18.59 1.06 1.71
C GLU A 146 18.69 -0.12 0.75
N ILE A 147 18.57 -1.35 1.25
CA ILE A 147 18.55 -2.55 0.42
C ILE A 147 17.31 -2.57 -0.48
N GLN A 148 16.16 -2.19 0.05
CA GLN A 148 14.91 -2.09 -0.71
C GLN A 148 15.02 -1.06 -1.84
N ALA A 149 15.56 0.13 -1.56
CA ALA A 149 15.77 1.15 -2.56
C ALA A 149 16.78 0.73 -3.65
N ALA A 150 17.85 0.02 -3.27
CA ALA A 150 18.80 -0.52 -4.23
C ALA A 150 18.13 -1.54 -5.17
N TYR A 151 17.35 -2.46 -4.64
CA TYR A 151 16.56 -3.40 -5.43
C TYR A 151 15.59 -2.68 -6.37
N VAL A 152 14.77 -1.78 -5.85
CA VAL A 152 13.78 -1.01 -6.63
C VAL A 152 14.46 -0.15 -7.70
N SER A 153 15.66 0.36 -7.44
CA SER A 153 16.42 1.13 -8.42
C SER A 153 16.62 0.38 -9.74
N SER A 154 16.76 -0.94 -9.69
CA SER A 154 16.90 -1.79 -10.89
C SER A 154 15.59 -2.00 -11.64
N GLN A 155 14.44 -1.72 -11.00
CA GLN A 155 13.10 -1.91 -11.56
C GLN A 155 12.54 -0.62 -12.18
N ILE A 156 13.14 0.54 -11.88
CA ILE A 156 12.67 1.83 -12.42
C ILE A 156 12.98 1.90 -13.90
N ALA A 157 11.94 2.22 -14.69
CA ALA A 157 12.09 2.36 -16.15
C ALA A 157 13.15 3.40 -16.51
N PRO A 158 14.02 3.12 -17.49
CA PRO A 158 15.14 4.01 -17.86
C PRO A 158 14.73 5.44 -18.23
N GLN A 159 13.52 5.60 -18.80
CA GLN A 159 12.96 6.90 -19.21
C GLN A 159 12.42 7.74 -18.03
N THR A 160 12.39 7.18 -16.81
CA THR A 160 11.92 7.92 -15.63
C THR A 160 12.86 9.09 -15.35
N ASN A 161 12.30 10.31 -15.32
CA ASN A 161 13.10 11.49 -15.02
C ASN A 161 13.70 11.45 -13.62
N LYS A 162 14.80 12.20 -13.42
CA LYS A 162 15.57 12.19 -12.17
C LYS A 162 14.71 12.49 -10.94
N LYS A 163 13.82 13.49 -11.02
CA LYS A 163 12.96 13.89 -9.90
C LYS A 163 12.09 12.73 -9.43
N ASN A 164 11.38 12.09 -10.35
CA ASN A 164 10.51 10.96 -10.02
C ASN A 164 11.32 9.77 -9.53
N ARG A 165 12.50 9.50 -10.11
CA ARG A 165 13.40 8.46 -9.65
C ARG A 165 13.84 8.69 -8.20
N ASP A 166 14.32 9.89 -7.88
CA ASP A 166 14.77 10.23 -6.52
C ASP A 166 13.63 10.11 -5.50
N GLU A 167 12.41 10.53 -5.86
CA GLU A 167 11.22 10.37 -5.03
C GLU A 167 10.87 8.90 -4.77
N ILE A 168 10.87 8.06 -5.81
CA ILE A 168 10.60 6.63 -5.68
C ILE A 168 11.62 6.00 -4.72
N LEU A 169 12.91 6.23 -4.94
CA LEU A 169 13.96 5.67 -4.08
C LEU A 169 13.85 6.17 -2.63
N TRP A 170 13.46 7.43 -2.44
CA TRP A 170 13.24 8.00 -1.12
C TRP A 170 12.09 7.29 -0.38
N HIS A 171 10.99 6.96 -1.07
CA HIS A 171 9.88 6.21 -0.46
C HIS A 171 10.36 4.86 0.08
N TYR A 172 11.08 4.10 -0.74
CA TYR A 172 11.57 2.78 -0.35
C TYR A 172 12.64 2.80 0.73
N LYS A 173 13.45 3.87 0.80
CA LYS A 173 14.43 4.06 1.89
C LYS A 173 13.79 4.16 3.27
N GLN A 174 12.51 4.51 3.34
CA GLN A 174 11.77 4.62 4.59
C GLN A 174 11.00 3.34 4.96
N GLY A 175 11.08 2.32 4.14
CA GLY A 175 10.46 1.02 4.41
C GLY A 175 11.09 0.35 5.63
N GLY A 176 10.24 -0.14 6.54
CA GLY A 176 10.68 -0.89 7.72
C GLY A 176 11.28 -2.25 7.35
N THR A 177 12.03 -2.83 8.27
CA THR A 177 12.54 -4.18 8.14
C THR A 177 11.39 -5.18 8.08
N GLY A 178 11.44 -6.14 7.16
CA GLY A 178 10.45 -7.21 7.06
C GLY A 178 9.23 -6.92 6.18
N VAL A 179 9.06 -5.71 5.64
CA VAL A 179 7.89 -5.37 4.78
C VAL A 179 7.86 -6.11 3.43
N PHE A 180 8.96 -6.76 3.06
CA PHE A 180 9.07 -7.63 1.87
C PHE A 180 9.03 -9.13 2.20
N LYS A 181 8.85 -9.51 3.45
CA LYS A 181 8.85 -10.89 3.92
C LYS A 181 7.53 -11.63 3.71
#